data_12403aa44d055336e3de80218816daf7
#
_entry.id   12403aa44d055336e3de80218816daf7
#
_cell.length_a   1.000
_cell.length_b   1.000
_cell.length_c   1.000
_cell.angle_alpha   90.00
_cell.angle_beta   90.00
_cell.angle_gamma   90.00
#
_symmetry.space_group_name_H-M   'P 1'
#
loop_
_entity.id
_entity.type
_entity.pdbx_description
1 polymer ?
#
loop_
_entity_poly.entity_id
_entity_poly.type
_entity_poly.pdbx_seq_one_letter_code
_entity_poly.pdbx_strand_id
1 'polypeptide(L)'
;MHRIAVIGSGIAGLAAARRLAGAPGGHGVTLLEAGSHFGGHANTVDLALGGVSQGVDTGFLVFNHRTYPLLTRLFEELQVPTAEAEMSFSVQVPQAGGRAGLEWSGSSLGGVFAQRSNLLRPRFLKMLAEILRFNRLCTALAERGDDLAADSPLLQPLGDFLREQRFSAEFRDWYFLPMMGCIWSCPTDQMLAFPVATMVRFCHNHGLIQVSNRPQWYTVAGGARQYVEKIVARIPDRRLNTPVQQVLRDAQGVRVVSEGRVERFDAIVMACHSDQALAILGEAATPEERAALGAVRYQPNRAVLHTDASVLPQREKAWAAWNYEAGGAGDEPRVCLHYL
;
A
#
# COMPACT_ATOMS: atom_id res chain seq x y z
N MET A 1 -7.36 -17.51 -32.10
CA MET A 1 -6.68 -16.33 -31.48
C MET A 1 -7.78 -15.37 -31.07
N HIS A 2 -7.94 -15.12 -29.76
CA HIS A 2 -8.95 -14.18 -29.25
C HIS A 2 -8.38 -12.77 -29.15
N ARG A 3 -9.22 -11.80 -29.40
CA ARG A 3 -8.92 -10.37 -29.12
C ARG A 3 -9.37 -10.06 -27.70
N ILE A 4 -8.44 -9.63 -26.85
CA ILE A 4 -8.70 -9.37 -25.42
C ILE A 4 -8.27 -7.93 -25.10
N ALA A 5 -9.18 -7.14 -24.53
CA ALA A 5 -8.85 -5.85 -23.96
C ALA A 5 -8.48 -5.98 -22.48
N VAL A 6 -7.40 -5.34 -22.07
CA VAL A 6 -7.02 -5.18 -20.66
C VAL A 6 -7.15 -3.69 -20.33
N ILE A 7 -8.03 -3.37 -19.38
CA ILE A 7 -8.39 -2.01 -19.00
C ILE A 7 -7.71 -1.65 -17.68
N GLY A 8 -6.75 -0.73 -17.77
CA GLY A 8 -5.86 -0.33 -16.68
C GLY A 8 -4.49 -1.01 -16.77
N SER A 9 -3.43 -0.22 -16.60
CA SER A 9 -2.04 -0.66 -16.72
C SER A 9 -1.28 -0.72 -15.39
N GLY A 10 -1.99 -0.76 -14.27
CA GLY A 10 -1.38 -1.12 -12.99
C GLY A 10 -0.79 -2.54 -13.02
N ILE A 11 -0.11 -2.97 -11.95
CA ILE A 11 0.56 -4.27 -11.91
C ILE A 11 -0.37 -5.44 -12.28
N ALA A 12 -1.66 -5.38 -11.90
CA ALA A 12 -2.65 -6.41 -12.24
C ALA A 12 -2.87 -6.47 -13.77
N GLY A 13 -3.06 -5.32 -14.43
CA GLY A 13 -3.27 -5.26 -15.87
C GLY A 13 -2.01 -5.64 -16.64
N LEU A 14 -0.85 -5.16 -16.22
CA LEU A 14 0.43 -5.52 -16.83
C LEU A 14 0.71 -7.03 -16.74
N ALA A 15 0.48 -7.64 -15.57
CA ALA A 15 0.66 -9.08 -15.37
C ALA A 15 -0.33 -9.90 -16.22
N ALA A 16 -1.60 -9.48 -16.28
CA ALA A 16 -2.62 -10.12 -17.11
C ALA A 16 -2.28 -10.00 -18.60
N ALA A 17 -1.97 -8.81 -19.08
CA ALA A 17 -1.63 -8.56 -20.48
C ALA A 17 -0.40 -9.38 -20.92
N ARG A 18 0.66 -9.39 -20.11
CA ARG A 18 1.86 -10.20 -20.35
C ARG A 18 1.52 -11.69 -20.44
N ARG A 19 0.72 -12.20 -19.50
CA ARG A 19 0.36 -13.62 -19.43
C ARG A 19 -0.47 -14.05 -20.64
N LEU A 20 -1.45 -13.22 -21.02
CA LEU A 20 -2.33 -13.47 -22.15
C LEU A 20 -1.60 -13.40 -23.50
N ALA A 21 -0.74 -12.40 -23.67
CA ALA A 21 0.06 -12.26 -24.88
C ALA A 21 1.09 -13.40 -25.05
N GLY A 22 1.65 -13.91 -23.97
CA GLY A 22 2.61 -15.01 -23.95
C GLY A 22 2.01 -16.42 -23.88
N ALA A 23 0.68 -16.56 -23.89
CA ALA A 23 0.03 -17.87 -23.83
C ALA A 23 0.27 -18.69 -25.12
N PRO A 24 0.34 -20.05 -25.05
CA PRO A 24 0.42 -20.89 -26.23
C PRO A 24 -0.73 -20.60 -27.21
N GLY A 25 -0.41 -20.35 -28.48
CA GLY A 25 -1.38 -19.94 -29.50
C GLY A 25 -1.67 -18.42 -29.52
N GLY A 26 -1.14 -17.67 -28.55
CA GLY A 26 -1.20 -16.21 -28.45
C GLY A 26 -2.61 -15.62 -28.49
N HIS A 27 -2.84 -14.56 -27.73
CA HIS A 27 -4.04 -13.73 -27.88
C HIS A 27 -3.66 -12.35 -28.40
N GLY A 28 -4.54 -11.74 -29.19
CA GLY A 28 -4.41 -10.33 -29.56
C GLY A 28 -4.77 -9.45 -28.36
N VAL A 29 -3.77 -9.03 -27.60
CA VAL A 29 -4.00 -8.22 -26.38
C VAL A 29 -3.87 -6.74 -26.72
N THR A 30 -4.90 -5.97 -26.34
CA THR A 30 -4.90 -4.50 -26.35
C THR A 30 -4.88 -4.01 -24.93
N LEU A 31 -3.84 -3.28 -24.52
CA LEU A 31 -3.72 -2.66 -23.20
C LEU A 31 -4.17 -1.20 -23.28
N LEU A 32 -5.21 -0.84 -22.55
CA LEU A 32 -5.81 0.50 -22.50
C LEU A 32 -5.52 1.16 -21.16
N GLU A 33 -4.90 2.35 -21.21
CA GLU A 33 -4.59 3.16 -20.02
C GLU A 33 -5.18 4.56 -20.18
N ALA A 34 -5.92 4.98 -19.15
CA ALA A 34 -6.53 6.31 -19.13
C ALA A 34 -5.50 7.43 -18.90
N GLY A 35 -4.44 7.13 -18.16
CA GLY A 35 -3.39 8.07 -17.81
C GLY A 35 -2.35 8.28 -18.91
N SER A 36 -1.44 9.20 -18.65
CA SER A 36 -0.33 9.56 -19.55
C SER A 36 0.90 8.65 -19.41
N HIS A 37 0.89 7.67 -18.48
CA HIS A 37 1.96 6.70 -18.28
C HIS A 37 1.39 5.33 -17.94
N PHE A 38 2.14 4.28 -18.28
CA PHE A 38 1.84 2.92 -17.83
C PHE A 38 2.39 2.67 -16.44
N GLY A 39 1.76 1.77 -15.67
CA GLY A 39 2.25 1.31 -14.38
C GLY A 39 1.29 1.57 -13.22
N GLY A 40 0.35 2.51 -13.36
CA GLY A 40 -0.53 2.89 -12.25
C GLY A 40 0.27 3.42 -11.05
N HIS A 41 0.18 2.76 -9.89
CA HIS A 41 0.96 3.11 -8.70
C HIS A 41 2.48 2.77 -8.80
N ALA A 42 2.90 2.02 -9.80
CA ALA A 42 4.32 1.87 -10.15
C ALA A 42 4.77 3.10 -10.95
N ASN A 43 4.88 4.21 -10.26
CA ASN A 43 5.16 5.53 -10.84
C ASN A 43 6.49 6.06 -10.33
N THR A 44 7.49 6.07 -11.20
CA THR A 44 8.82 6.61 -10.93
C THR A 44 8.95 8.00 -11.54
N VAL A 45 9.26 9.00 -10.74
CA VAL A 45 9.49 10.38 -11.15
C VAL A 45 10.99 10.68 -11.15
N ASP A 46 11.51 11.24 -12.22
CA ASP A 46 12.90 11.65 -12.26
C ASP A 46 13.09 12.99 -11.52
N LEU A 47 13.98 12.96 -10.55
CA LEU A 47 14.39 14.15 -9.81
C LEU A 47 15.84 14.47 -10.16
N ALA A 48 16.09 15.69 -10.64
CA ALA A 48 17.43 16.22 -10.81
C ALA A 48 17.73 17.23 -9.70
N LEU A 49 18.68 16.92 -8.83
CA LEU A 49 19.07 17.77 -7.70
C LEU A 49 20.59 17.77 -7.57
N GLY A 50 21.20 18.95 -7.50
CA GLY A 50 22.64 19.08 -7.31
C GLY A 50 23.51 18.40 -8.39
N GLY A 51 23.01 18.27 -9.63
CA GLY A 51 23.71 17.58 -10.71
C GLY A 51 23.56 16.05 -10.71
N VAL A 52 22.84 15.48 -9.77
CA VAL A 52 22.50 14.05 -9.71
C VAL A 52 21.06 13.86 -10.20
N SER A 53 20.84 12.95 -11.13
CA SER A 53 19.50 12.52 -11.55
C SER A 53 19.19 11.16 -10.97
N GLN A 54 18.05 11.07 -10.28
CA GLN A 54 17.59 9.83 -9.64
C GLN A 54 16.09 9.62 -9.86
N GLY A 55 15.70 8.36 -10.14
CA GLY A 55 14.30 7.96 -10.17
C GLY A 55 13.77 7.76 -8.74
N VAL A 56 12.66 8.41 -8.43
CA VAL A 56 12.00 8.31 -7.13
C VAL A 56 10.61 7.71 -7.33
N ASP A 57 10.33 6.59 -6.66
CA ASP A 57 9.02 5.96 -6.68
C ASP A 57 8.05 6.71 -5.77
N THR A 58 6.87 7.04 -6.30
CA THR A 58 5.83 7.81 -5.59
C THR A 58 4.61 6.98 -5.19
N GLY A 59 4.62 5.68 -5.46
CA GLY A 59 3.53 4.79 -5.14
C GLY A 59 4.02 3.45 -4.60
N PHE A 60 4.40 2.52 -5.47
CA PHE A 60 4.97 1.24 -5.02
C PHE A 60 6.43 1.43 -4.61
N LEU A 61 6.74 1.23 -3.33
CA LEU A 61 8.05 1.56 -2.75
C LEU A 61 8.90 0.31 -2.46
N VAL A 62 8.34 -0.68 -1.76
CA VAL A 62 9.08 -1.82 -1.21
C VAL A 62 8.31 -3.12 -1.30
N PHE A 63 9.03 -4.23 -1.33
CA PHE A 63 8.49 -5.59 -1.29
C PHE A 63 9.44 -6.52 -0.51
N ASN A 64 9.00 -7.75 -0.21
CA ASN A 64 9.86 -8.79 0.34
C ASN A 64 9.53 -10.14 -0.30
N HIS A 65 10.46 -11.06 -0.30
CA HIS A 65 10.29 -12.35 -0.96
C HIS A 65 9.22 -13.24 -0.30
N ARG A 66 8.99 -13.06 1.01
CA ARG A 66 8.05 -13.89 1.76
C ARG A 66 6.58 -13.61 1.40
N THR A 67 6.20 -12.35 1.30
CA THR A 67 4.81 -11.94 1.10
C THR A 67 4.47 -11.60 -0.35
N TYR A 68 5.48 -11.48 -1.21
CA TYR A 68 5.32 -11.14 -2.63
C TYR A 68 5.91 -12.21 -3.57
N PRO A 69 5.60 -13.53 -3.40
CA PRO A 69 6.27 -14.59 -4.17
C PRO A 69 6.04 -14.47 -5.69
N LEU A 70 4.83 -14.05 -6.10
CA LEU A 70 4.52 -13.88 -7.52
C LEU A 70 5.24 -12.67 -8.14
N LEU A 71 5.39 -11.59 -7.37
CA LEU A 71 6.14 -10.41 -7.82
C LEU A 71 7.63 -10.71 -7.90
N THR A 72 8.18 -11.40 -6.91
CA THR A 72 9.57 -11.87 -6.90
C THR A 72 9.86 -12.70 -8.15
N ARG A 73 9.02 -13.70 -8.42
CA ARG A 73 9.14 -14.51 -9.63
C ARG A 73 9.04 -13.68 -10.92
N LEU A 74 8.12 -12.72 -10.98
CA LEU A 74 8.01 -11.81 -12.13
C LEU A 74 9.30 -11.01 -12.34
N PHE A 75 9.91 -10.51 -11.26
CA PHE A 75 11.17 -9.77 -11.34
C PHE A 75 12.33 -10.65 -11.79
N GLU A 76 12.41 -11.89 -11.32
CA GLU A 76 13.39 -12.88 -11.79
C GLU A 76 13.23 -13.17 -13.29
N GLU A 77 12.00 -13.46 -13.75
CA GLU A 77 11.70 -13.72 -15.16
C GLU A 77 11.99 -12.52 -16.09
N LEU A 78 11.86 -11.32 -15.58
CA LEU A 78 12.13 -10.07 -16.31
C LEU A 78 13.56 -9.57 -16.09
N GLN A 79 14.36 -10.20 -15.24
CA GLN A 79 15.67 -9.73 -14.83
C GLN A 79 15.64 -8.28 -14.35
N VAL A 80 14.71 -7.97 -13.43
CA VAL A 80 14.59 -6.65 -12.82
C VAL A 80 15.60 -6.54 -11.69
N PRO A 81 16.49 -5.55 -11.71
CA PRO A 81 17.44 -5.36 -10.61
C PRO A 81 16.72 -4.86 -9.36
N THR A 82 17.10 -5.43 -8.21
CA THR A 82 16.55 -5.03 -6.90
C THR A 82 17.68 -4.68 -5.94
N ALA A 83 17.38 -3.84 -4.96
CA ALA A 83 18.31 -3.43 -3.92
C ALA A 83 17.66 -3.66 -2.55
N GLU A 84 18.47 -3.97 -1.54
CA GLU A 84 18.00 -4.04 -0.16
C GLU A 84 17.47 -2.68 0.30
N ALA A 85 16.37 -2.70 1.02
CA ALA A 85 15.71 -1.53 1.56
C ALA A 85 15.47 -1.71 3.06
N GLU A 86 15.49 -0.61 3.79
CA GLU A 86 15.12 -0.58 5.18
C GLU A 86 13.62 -0.32 5.33
N MET A 87 12.98 -1.08 6.22
CA MET A 87 11.58 -0.89 6.58
C MET A 87 11.53 -0.49 8.05
N SER A 88 11.69 0.79 8.29
CA SER A 88 11.66 1.38 9.63
C SER A 88 10.59 2.48 9.70
N PHE A 89 10.08 2.73 10.91
CA PHE A 89 9.16 3.84 11.13
C PHE A 89 9.55 4.67 12.34
N SER A 90 9.22 5.95 12.28
CA SER A 90 9.32 6.90 13.39
C SER A 90 7.99 7.55 13.70
N VAL A 91 7.91 8.08 14.87
CA VAL A 91 6.72 8.76 15.38
C VAL A 91 7.12 10.11 15.96
N GLN A 92 6.44 11.13 15.51
CA GLN A 92 6.52 12.49 16.03
C GLN A 92 5.12 12.92 16.50
N VAL A 93 5.01 13.24 17.80
CA VAL A 93 3.76 13.72 18.41
C VAL A 93 4.06 15.04 19.11
N PRO A 94 3.87 16.18 18.43
CA PRO A 94 4.28 17.49 18.96
C PRO A 94 3.63 17.87 20.29
N GLN A 95 2.41 17.42 20.53
CA GLN A 95 1.63 17.74 21.74
C GLN A 95 1.80 16.74 22.89
N ALA A 96 2.50 15.61 22.66
CA ALA A 96 2.69 14.60 23.68
C ALA A 96 3.85 14.95 24.62
N GLY A 97 3.61 14.90 25.93
CA GLY A 97 4.69 15.02 26.91
C GLY A 97 5.21 16.44 27.19
N GLY A 98 4.38 17.47 26.99
CA GLY A 98 4.69 18.87 27.28
C GLY A 98 5.40 19.60 26.11
N ARG A 99 6.11 20.71 26.39
CA ARG A 99 6.71 21.58 25.37
C ARG A 99 7.70 20.89 24.40
N ALA A 100 8.25 19.75 24.77
CA ALA A 100 9.27 19.04 23.96
C ALA A 100 8.70 17.98 22.99
N GLY A 101 7.39 17.75 23.01
CA GLY A 101 6.78 16.71 22.19
C GLY A 101 7.30 15.29 22.50
N LEU A 102 7.01 14.35 21.62
CA LEU A 102 7.52 12.98 21.64
C LEU A 102 8.10 12.65 20.26
N GLU A 103 9.34 12.17 20.23
CA GLU A 103 10.00 11.63 19.05
C GLU A 103 10.70 10.33 19.38
N TRP A 104 10.51 9.33 18.55
CA TRP A 104 11.19 8.02 18.66
C TRP A 104 11.07 7.23 17.37
N SER A 105 11.90 6.22 17.19
CA SER A 105 11.88 5.30 16.05
C SER A 105 12.05 3.87 16.54
N GLY A 106 11.38 2.94 15.88
CA GLY A 106 11.43 1.51 16.19
C GLY A 106 12.61 0.74 15.60
N SER A 107 13.55 1.39 14.92
CA SER A 107 14.62 0.75 14.17
C SER A 107 15.77 0.22 15.03
N SER A 108 16.08 0.88 16.13
CA SER A 108 17.19 0.54 17.02
C SER A 108 16.98 1.08 18.43
N LEU A 109 17.75 0.61 19.42
CA LEU A 109 17.72 1.20 20.77
C LEU A 109 18.09 2.68 20.74
N GLY A 110 18.99 3.09 19.83
CA GLY A 110 19.34 4.49 19.62
C GLY A 110 18.18 5.33 19.11
N GLY A 111 17.35 4.76 18.23
CA GLY A 111 16.12 5.36 17.72
C GLY A 111 15.01 5.42 18.78
N VAL A 112 14.78 4.31 19.51
CA VAL A 112 13.79 4.27 20.59
C VAL A 112 14.04 5.34 21.64
N PHE A 113 15.30 5.59 21.99
CA PHE A 113 15.72 6.62 22.94
C PHE A 113 16.44 7.81 22.29
N ALA A 114 16.11 8.11 21.03
CA ALA A 114 16.62 9.32 20.35
C ALA A 114 16.33 10.59 21.17
N GLN A 115 15.16 10.66 21.79
CA GLN A 115 14.81 11.61 22.82
C GLN A 115 15.15 11.02 24.20
N ARG A 116 16.33 11.36 24.76
CA ARG A 116 16.84 10.78 26.01
C ARG A 116 15.88 10.91 27.20
N SER A 117 15.07 11.98 27.25
CA SER A 117 14.04 12.13 28.29
C SER A 117 12.99 11.00 28.30
N ASN A 118 12.85 10.24 27.23
CA ASN A 118 11.94 9.09 27.17
C ASN A 118 12.35 7.97 28.12
N LEU A 119 13.64 7.86 28.49
CA LEU A 119 14.13 6.93 29.54
C LEU A 119 13.50 7.18 30.91
N LEU A 120 13.13 8.44 31.19
CA LEU A 120 12.54 8.86 32.46
C LEU A 120 11.02 9.07 32.39
N ARG A 121 10.37 8.65 31.29
CA ARG A 121 8.92 8.77 31.11
C ARG A 121 8.22 7.43 31.38
N PRO A 122 7.57 7.23 32.52
CA PRO A 122 6.92 5.94 32.86
C PRO A 122 5.88 5.51 31.81
N ARG A 123 5.13 6.46 31.25
CA ARG A 123 4.13 6.20 30.20
C ARG A 123 4.77 5.68 28.91
N PHE A 124 5.95 6.20 28.53
CA PHE A 124 6.69 5.70 27.37
C PHE A 124 7.23 4.29 27.60
N LEU A 125 7.80 4.02 28.79
CA LEU A 125 8.28 2.68 29.14
C LEU A 125 7.13 1.66 29.21
N LYS A 126 5.97 2.07 29.73
CA LYS A 126 4.75 1.25 29.70
C LYS A 126 4.34 0.93 28.27
N MET A 127 4.31 1.90 27.36
CA MET A 127 4.02 1.70 25.95
C MET A 127 4.96 0.65 25.33
N LEU A 128 6.27 0.71 25.60
CA LEU A 128 7.23 -0.29 25.08
C LEU A 128 6.90 -1.71 25.61
N ALA A 129 6.53 -1.86 26.88
CA ALA A 129 6.10 -3.14 27.42
C ALA A 129 4.80 -3.63 26.78
N GLU A 130 3.88 -2.73 26.48
CA GLU A 130 2.63 -3.03 25.79
C GLU A 130 2.85 -3.44 24.32
N ILE A 131 3.86 -2.88 23.63
CA ILE A 131 4.26 -3.34 22.30
C ILE A 131 4.66 -4.83 22.33
N LEU A 132 5.48 -5.22 23.28
CA LEU A 132 5.89 -6.62 23.41
C LEU A 132 4.73 -7.54 23.77
N ARG A 133 3.79 -7.08 24.59
CA ARG A 133 2.56 -7.81 24.91
C ARG A 133 1.67 -7.96 23.68
N PHE A 134 1.47 -6.88 22.94
CA PHE A 134 0.68 -6.86 21.71
C PHE A 134 1.24 -7.83 20.67
N ASN A 135 2.55 -7.77 20.42
CA ASN A 135 3.22 -8.65 19.47
C ASN A 135 3.00 -10.13 19.82
N ARG A 136 3.17 -10.52 21.10
CA ARG A 136 2.92 -11.90 21.56
C ARG A 136 1.46 -12.31 21.37
N LEU A 137 0.52 -11.44 21.76
CA LEU A 137 -0.91 -11.70 21.63
C LEU A 137 -1.32 -11.89 20.16
N CYS A 138 -0.90 -10.98 19.26
CA CYS A 138 -1.25 -11.04 17.86
C CYS A 138 -0.57 -12.21 17.13
N THR A 139 0.66 -12.58 17.50
CA THR A 139 1.30 -13.80 16.97
C THR A 139 0.51 -15.05 17.35
N ALA A 140 0.13 -15.18 18.62
CA ALA A 140 -0.66 -16.32 19.07
C ALA A 140 -2.06 -16.39 18.39
N LEU A 141 -2.69 -15.23 18.09
CA LEU A 141 -3.93 -15.18 17.35
C LEU A 141 -3.75 -15.59 15.89
N ALA A 142 -2.67 -15.13 15.24
CA ALA A 142 -2.36 -15.50 13.87
C ALA A 142 -2.09 -17.00 13.68
N GLU A 143 -1.42 -17.63 14.66
CA GLU A 143 -1.06 -19.05 14.63
C GLU A 143 -2.26 -19.98 14.88
N ARG A 144 -3.33 -19.52 15.53
CA ARG A 144 -4.52 -20.33 15.78
C ARG A 144 -5.34 -20.64 14.54
N GLY A 145 -5.29 -19.79 13.52
CA GLY A 145 -6.02 -19.99 12.27
C GLY A 145 -7.55 -19.87 12.34
N ASP A 146 -8.11 -19.51 13.52
CA ASP A 146 -9.57 -19.54 13.83
C ASP A 146 -10.36 -18.34 13.24
N ASP A 147 -9.97 -17.84 12.13
CA ASP A 147 -10.07 -16.42 11.86
C ASP A 147 -11.24 -15.95 10.99
N LEU A 148 -12.12 -16.84 10.50
CA LEU A 148 -13.20 -16.44 9.57
C LEU A 148 -14.57 -17.06 9.83
N ALA A 149 -14.79 -17.72 10.96
CA ALA A 149 -16.15 -18.04 11.37
C ALA A 149 -16.93 -16.73 11.57
N ALA A 150 -18.18 -16.68 11.15
CA ALA A 150 -19.00 -15.46 11.20
C ALA A 150 -19.16 -14.88 12.63
N ASP A 151 -18.91 -15.70 13.65
CA ASP A 151 -18.93 -15.38 15.07
C ASP A 151 -17.54 -15.22 15.69
N SER A 152 -16.49 -15.20 14.88
CA SER A 152 -15.12 -15.05 15.40
C SER A 152 -14.93 -13.72 16.11
N PRO A 153 -14.38 -13.72 17.36
CA PRO A 153 -14.04 -12.50 18.09
C PRO A 153 -12.99 -11.66 17.34
N LEU A 154 -12.33 -12.22 16.34
CA LEU A 154 -11.36 -11.51 15.49
C LEU A 154 -12.04 -10.66 14.41
N LEU A 155 -13.35 -10.77 14.21
CA LEU A 155 -14.14 -9.88 13.35
C LEU A 155 -14.55 -8.59 14.03
N GLN A 156 -14.39 -8.48 15.37
CA GLN A 156 -14.67 -7.25 16.09
C GLN A 156 -13.79 -6.07 15.59
N PRO A 157 -14.27 -4.82 15.76
CA PRO A 157 -13.48 -3.64 15.50
C PRO A 157 -12.20 -3.60 16.34
N LEU A 158 -11.13 -3.14 15.74
CA LEU A 158 -9.83 -3.04 16.39
C LEU A 158 -9.84 -2.13 17.63
N GLY A 159 -10.62 -1.04 17.60
CA GLY A 159 -10.79 -0.15 18.75
C GLY A 159 -11.40 -0.85 19.97
N ASP A 160 -12.34 -1.76 19.74
CA ASP A 160 -12.97 -2.56 20.80
C ASP A 160 -11.98 -3.57 21.38
N PHE A 161 -11.25 -4.26 20.51
CA PHE A 161 -10.19 -5.18 20.92
C PHE A 161 -9.12 -4.51 21.79
N LEU A 162 -8.62 -3.33 21.39
CA LEU A 162 -7.63 -2.60 22.18
C LEU A 162 -8.17 -2.22 23.57
N ARG A 163 -9.45 -1.86 23.65
CA ARG A 163 -10.12 -1.52 24.90
C ARG A 163 -10.33 -2.74 25.81
N GLU A 164 -10.82 -3.84 25.26
CA GLU A 164 -11.01 -5.11 25.99
C GLU A 164 -9.70 -5.66 26.52
N GLN A 165 -8.65 -5.59 25.69
CA GLN A 165 -7.30 -5.99 26.09
C GLN A 165 -6.60 -4.97 26.99
N ARG A 166 -7.26 -3.87 27.37
CA ARG A 166 -6.77 -2.82 28.29
C ARG A 166 -5.42 -2.23 27.85
N PHE A 167 -5.26 -1.97 26.56
CA PHE A 167 -4.12 -1.21 26.06
C PHE A 167 -4.28 0.28 26.41
N SER A 168 -3.15 0.94 26.78
CA SER A 168 -3.18 2.35 27.15
C SER A 168 -3.40 3.27 25.94
N ALA A 169 -3.83 4.51 26.22
CA ALA A 169 -3.91 5.55 25.21
C ALA A 169 -2.54 5.83 24.57
N GLU A 170 -1.48 5.81 25.39
CA GLU A 170 -0.11 5.97 24.91
C GLU A 170 0.31 4.88 23.91
N PHE A 171 -0.06 3.62 24.16
CA PHE A 171 0.16 2.53 23.20
C PHE A 171 -0.60 2.79 21.90
N ARG A 172 -1.89 3.16 22.00
CA ARG A 172 -2.73 3.43 20.84
C ARG A 172 -2.19 4.61 20.02
N ASP A 173 -1.92 5.76 20.68
CA ASP A 173 -1.69 7.04 20.00
C ASP A 173 -0.21 7.29 19.66
N TRP A 174 0.73 6.68 20.38
CA TRP A 174 2.16 6.90 20.16
C TRP A 174 2.88 5.75 19.45
N TYR A 175 2.20 4.63 19.24
CA TYR A 175 2.76 3.48 18.53
C TYR A 175 1.79 2.91 17.51
N PHE A 176 0.61 2.45 17.98
CA PHE A 176 -0.25 1.59 17.17
C PHE A 176 -0.86 2.33 15.97
N LEU A 177 -1.56 3.44 16.20
CA LEU A 177 -2.14 4.25 15.13
C LEU A 177 -1.08 4.86 14.20
N PRO A 178 0.06 5.38 14.71
CA PRO A 178 1.18 5.75 13.84
C PRO A 178 1.67 4.65 12.92
N MET A 179 1.92 3.44 13.46
CA MET A 179 2.37 2.30 12.68
C MET A 179 1.33 1.91 11.59
N MET A 180 0.05 1.85 11.98
CA MET A 180 -1.04 1.54 11.05
C MET A 180 -1.21 2.64 10.00
N GLY A 181 -1.06 3.90 10.39
CA GLY A 181 -1.07 5.05 9.49
C GLY A 181 0.02 4.97 8.43
N CYS A 182 1.23 4.60 8.82
CA CYS A 182 2.33 4.37 7.88
C CYS A 182 2.00 3.30 6.83
N ILE A 183 1.21 2.30 7.20
CA ILE A 183 0.87 1.17 6.31
C ILE A 183 -0.29 1.51 5.37
N TRP A 184 -1.38 2.04 5.91
CA TRP A 184 -2.63 2.21 5.14
C TRP A 184 -2.96 3.65 4.75
N SER A 185 -2.22 4.64 5.24
CA SER A 185 -2.41 6.06 4.91
C SER A 185 -3.88 6.52 4.98
N CYS A 186 -4.63 6.00 5.96
CA CYS A 186 -6.03 6.34 6.17
C CYS A 186 -6.28 7.00 7.53
N PRO A 187 -7.39 7.74 7.72
CA PRO A 187 -7.73 8.37 8.98
C PRO A 187 -7.78 7.39 10.16
N THR A 188 -7.37 7.84 11.34
CA THR A 188 -7.19 7.00 12.53
C THR A 188 -8.49 6.38 13.04
N ASP A 189 -9.62 7.07 12.91
CA ASP A 189 -10.95 6.57 13.25
C ASP A 189 -11.38 5.41 12.36
N GLN A 190 -11.08 5.50 11.06
CA GLN A 190 -11.34 4.41 10.13
C GLN A 190 -10.48 3.18 10.43
N MET A 191 -9.22 3.37 10.82
CA MET A 191 -8.35 2.26 11.24
C MET A 191 -8.90 1.51 12.45
N LEU A 192 -9.45 2.22 13.43
CA LEU A 192 -10.05 1.60 14.62
C LEU A 192 -11.32 0.78 14.32
N ALA A 193 -11.95 1.01 13.16
CA ALA A 193 -13.08 0.23 12.68
C ALA A 193 -12.68 -1.05 11.91
N PHE A 194 -11.39 -1.24 11.58
CA PHE A 194 -10.93 -2.43 10.89
C PHE A 194 -11.13 -3.69 11.74
N PRO A 195 -11.49 -4.84 11.12
CA PRO A 195 -11.51 -6.11 11.83
C PRO A 195 -10.11 -6.48 12.36
N VAL A 196 -10.04 -6.97 13.59
CA VAL A 196 -8.80 -7.46 14.22
C VAL A 196 -8.09 -8.48 13.32
N ALA A 197 -8.84 -9.43 12.74
CA ALA A 197 -8.30 -10.46 11.83
C ALA A 197 -7.49 -9.86 10.68
N THR A 198 -7.99 -8.81 10.04
CA THR A 198 -7.31 -8.15 8.91
C THR A 198 -5.95 -7.60 9.35
N MET A 199 -5.93 -6.89 10.48
CA MET A 199 -4.71 -6.30 11.02
C MET A 199 -3.71 -7.38 11.48
N VAL A 200 -4.15 -8.37 12.25
CA VAL A 200 -3.30 -9.44 12.78
C VAL A 200 -2.64 -10.22 11.64
N ARG A 201 -3.42 -10.65 10.64
CA ARG A 201 -2.90 -11.36 9.47
C ARG A 201 -1.89 -10.54 8.68
N PHE A 202 -2.24 -9.29 8.40
CA PHE A 202 -1.35 -8.40 7.66
C PHE A 202 -0.01 -8.23 8.41
N CYS A 203 -0.06 -7.84 9.68
CA CYS A 203 1.14 -7.60 10.49
C CYS A 203 1.97 -8.88 10.68
N HIS A 204 1.33 -10.04 10.88
CA HIS A 204 2.02 -11.33 11.01
C HIS A 204 2.71 -11.71 9.70
N ASN A 205 2.01 -11.67 8.56
CA ASN A 205 2.56 -12.03 7.27
C ASN A 205 3.76 -11.15 6.89
N HIS A 206 3.67 -9.84 7.16
CA HIS A 206 4.73 -8.87 6.85
C HIS A 206 5.85 -8.79 7.92
N GLY A 207 5.75 -9.57 9.01
CA GLY A 207 6.75 -9.57 10.08
C GLY A 207 6.79 -8.30 10.92
N LEU A 208 5.72 -7.51 10.92
CA LEU A 208 5.66 -6.22 11.61
C LEU A 208 5.49 -6.36 13.14
N ILE A 209 4.93 -7.49 13.60
CA ILE A 209 4.80 -7.84 15.02
C ILE A 209 5.94 -8.74 15.51
N GLN A 210 7.01 -8.87 14.73
CA GLN A 210 8.21 -9.62 15.10
C GLN A 210 9.32 -8.65 15.53
N VAL A 211 10.00 -8.97 16.63
CA VAL A 211 11.17 -8.21 17.10
C VAL A 211 12.45 -8.70 16.42
N SER A 212 12.51 -10.02 16.15
CA SER A 212 13.63 -10.70 15.47
C SER A 212 13.11 -11.45 14.24
N ASN A 213 14.02 -11.89 13.36
CA ASN A 213 13.70 -12.62 12.13
C ASN A 213 12.72 -11.90 11.22
N ARG A 214 12.80 -10.57 11.17
CA ARG A 214 12.03 -9.77 10.22
C ARG A 214 12.45 -10.11 8.79
N PRO A 215 11.52 -10.12 7.81
CA PRO A 215 11.91 -10.33 6.42
C PRO A 215 12.79 -9.17 5.96
N GLN A 216 13.80 -9.47 5.13
CA GLN A 216 14.53 -8.43 4.40
C GLN A 216 13.58 -7.80 3.38
N TRP A 217 13.58 -6.49 3.33
CA TRP A 217 12.83 -5.72 2.35
C TRP A 217 13.72 -5.29 1.21
N TYR A 218 13.12 -5.09 0.06
CA TYR A 218 13.77 -4.72 -1.18
C TYR A 218 12.99 -3.63 -1.89
N THR A 219 13.69 -2.86 -2.72
CA THR A 219 13.12 -1.94 -3.69
C THR A 219 13.62 -2.26 -5.10
N VAL A 220 13.00 -1.69 -6.13
CA VAL A 220 13.47 -1.84 -7.50
C VAL A 220 14.59 -0.84 -7.76
N ALA A 221 15.78 -1.32 -8.10
CA ALA A 221 16.90 -0.44 -8.42
C ALA A 221 16.59 0.34 -9.71
N GLY A 222 16.67 1.66 -9.64
CA GLY A 222 16.28 2.57 -10.72
C GLY A 222 14.79 2.82 -10.85
N GLY A 223 14.01 2.37 -9.86
CA GLY A 223 12.57 2.62 -9.74
C GLY A 223 11.68 1.57 -10.40
N ALA A 224 10.42 1.56 -10.00
CA ALA A 224 9.40 0.60 -10.44
C ALA A 224 9.17 0.62 -11.97
N ARG A 225 9.44 1.72 -12.64
CA ARG A 225 9.37 1.80 -14.11
C ARG A 225 10.19 0.72 -14.82
N GLN A 226 11.26 0.19 -14.22
CA GLN A 226 12.08 -0.85 -14.80
C GLN A 226 11.30 -2.11 -15.20
N TYR A 227 10.41 -2.59 -14.35
CA TYR A 227 9.58 -3.72 -14.72
C TYR A 227 8.38 -3.33 -15.60
N VAL A 228 7.85 -2.13 -15.42
CA VAL A 228 6.75 -1.60 -16.24
C VAL A 228 7.17 -1.57 -17.71
N GLU A 229 8.31 -0.95 -18.03
CA GLU A 229 8.85 -0.83 -19.38
C GLU A 229 9.14 -2.19 -20.01
N LYS A 230 9.74 -3.11 -19.23
CA LYS A 230 10.04 -4.48 -19.71
C LYS A 230 8.78 -5.28 -20.06
N ILE A 231 7.68 -5.06 -19.35
CA ILE A 231 6.40 -5.71 -19.67
C ILE A 231 5.75 -5.04 -20.87
N VAL A 232 5.63 -3.72 -20.84
CA VAL A 232 4.97 -2.92 -21.88
C VAL A 232 5.62 -3.11 -23.23
N ALA A 233 6.96 -3.22 -23.30
CA ALA A 233 7.69 -3.47 -24.53
C ALA A 233 7.26 -4.78 -25.25
N ARG A 234 6.69 -5.74 -24.54
CA ARG A 234 6.23 -7.03 -25.07
C ARG A 234 4.75 -7.04 -25.47
N ILE A 235 4.04 -5.94 -25.29
CA ILE A 235 2.62 -5.81 -25.64
C ILE A 235 2.52 -4.95 -26.90
N PRO A 236 2.18 -5.54 -28.06
CA PRO A 236 2.18 -4.82 -29.35
C PRO A 236 1.16 -3.67 -29.40
N ASP A 237 -0.08 -3.91 -28.96
CA ASP A 237 -1.14 -2.90 -28.92
C ASP A 237 -1.30 -2.38 -27.50
N ARG A 238 -0.72 -1.21 -27.24
CA ARG A 238 -0.73 -0.51 -25.95
C ARG A 238 -1.03 0.97 -26.17
N ARG A 239 -2.01 1.49 -25.43
CA ARG A 239 -2.55 2.83 -25.67
C ARG A 239 -2.62 3.62 -24.37
N LEU A 240 -1.98 4.78 -24.33
CA LEU A 240 -2.07 5.78 -23.27
C LEU A 240 -3.16 6.81 -23.61
N ASN A 241 -3.56 7.59 -22.62
CA ASN A 241 -4.58 8.62 -22.74
C ASN A 241 -5.87 8.10 -23.40
N THR A 242 -6.19 6.82 -23.16
CA THR A 242 -7.31 6.12 -23.78
C THR A 242 -8.31 5.67 -22.70
N PRO A 243 -9.05 6.59 -22.07
CA PRO A 243 -10.00 6.26 -21.03
C PRO A 243 -11.14 5.44 -21.60
N VAL A 244 -11.38 4.26 -21.03
CA VAL A 244 -12.57 3.47 -21.34
C VAL A 244 -13.76 4.08 -20.59
N GLN A 245 -14.78 4.46 -21.34
CA GLN A 245 -15.97 5.12 -20.82
C GLN A 245 -17.11 4.14 -20.54
N GLN A 246 -17.20 3.07 -21.36
CA GLN A 246 -18.27 2.10 -21.24
C GLN A 246 -17.86 0.73 -21.77
N VAL A 247 -18.40 -0.30 -21.15
CA VAL A 247 -18.30 -1.69 -21.60
C VAL A 247 -19.71 -2.25 -21.74
N LEU A 248 -20.00 -2.80 -22.93
CA LEU A 248 -21.28 -3.42 -23.26
C LEU A 248 -21.06 -4.86 -23.66
N ARG A 249 -21.82 -5.77 -23.08
CA ARG A 249 -21.74 -7.23 -23.34
C ARG A 249 -22.91 -7.68 -24.19
N ASP A 250 -22.64 -8.48 -25.20
CA ASP A 250 -23.67 -9.12 -26.01
C ASP A 250 -23.26 -10.58 -26.38
N ALA A 251 -24.13 -11.29 -27.09
CA ALA A 251 -23.90 -12.69 -27.47
C ALA A 251 -22.66 -12.90 -28.38
N GLN A 252 -22.10 -11.82 -28.95
CA GLN A 252 -20.96 -11.88 -29.85
C GLN A 252 -19.67 -11.37 -29.19
N GLY A 253 -19.68 -11.09 -27.89
CA GLY A 253 -18.51 -10.63 -27.13
C GLY A 253 -18.74 -9.33 -26.39
N VAL A 254 -17.70 -8.48 -26.37
CA VAL A 254 -17.68 -7.26 -25.57
C VAL A 254 -17.35 -6.07 -26.46
N ARG A 255 -18.14 -5.01 -26.35
CA ARG A 255 -17.86 -3.71 -26.97
C ARG A 255 -17.27 -2.76 -25.93
N VAL A 256 -16.12 -2.22 -26.22
CA VAL A 256 -15.41 -1.22 -25.42
C VAL A 256 -15.55 0.13 -26.09
N VAL A 257 -16.06 1.11 -25.38
CA VAL A 257 -16.21 2.49 -25.84
C VAL A 257 -15.11 3.34 -25.20
N SER A 258 -14.28 3.95 -26.04
CA SER A 258 -13.21 4.87 -25.65
C SER A 258 -13.09 6.00 -26.66
N GLU A 259 -13.04 7.26 -26.21
CA GLU A 259 -12.89 8.45 -27.05
C GLU A 259 -13.86 8.53 -28.25
N GLY A 260 -15.11 8.10 -28.05
CA GLY A 260 -16.12 8.06 -29.11
C GLY A 260 -15.95 6.90 -30.12
N ARG A 261 -14.94 6.05 -29.95
CA ARG A 261 -14.73 4.84 -30.74
C ARG A 261 -15.32 3.63 -30.05
N VAL A 262 -15.86 2.70 -30.83
CA VAL A 262 -16.37 1.43 -30.34
C VAL A 262 -15.55 0.31 -30.96
N GLU A 263 -14.86 -0.44 -30.12
CA GLU A 263 -14.12 -1.63 -30.56
C GLU A 263 -14.71 -2.89 -29.95
N ARG A 264 -14.68 -3.99 -30.72
CA ARG A 264 -15.18 -5.29 -30.29
C ARG A 264 -14.02 -6.22 -29.90
N PHE A 265 -14.19 -6.90 -28.79
CA PHE A 265 -13.28 -7.89 -28.24
C PHE A 265 -14.06 -9.16 -27.89
N ASP A 266 -13.36 -10.30 -27.86
CA ASP A 266 -13.94 -11.58 -27.43
C ASP A 266 -14.08 -11.61 -25.90
N ALA A 267 -13.13 -10.96 -25.18
CA ALA A 267 -13.14 -10.87 -23.72
C ALA A 267 -12.45 -9.58 -23.24
N ILE A 268 -12.68 -9.23 -21.98
CA ILE A 268 -12.00 -8.13 -21.31
C ILE A 268 -11.46 -8.56 -19.95
N VAL A 269 -10.42 -7.86 -19.50
CA VAL A 269 -9.91 -7.88 -18.13
C VAL A 269 -10.04 -6.46 -17.56
N MET A 270 -10.89 -6.28 -16.55
CA MET A 270 -10.99 -5.02 -15.80
C MET A 270 -9.89 -5.02 -14.74
N ALA A 271 -8.84 -4.25 -14.97
CA ALA A 271 -7.67 -4.15 -14.10
C ALA A 271 -7.49 -2.74 -13.50
N CYS A 272 -8.54 -1.96 -13.51
CA CYS A 272 -8.68 -0.69 -12.80
C CYS A 272 -9.27 -0.91 -11.39
N HIS A 273 -9.43 0.15 -10.60
CA HIS A 273 -10.10 0.08 -9.30
C HIS A 273 -11.55 -0.41 -9.45
N SER A 274 -12.10 -1.05 -8.41
CA SER A 274 -13.44 -1.64 -8.47
C SER A 274 -14.55 -0.58 -8.65
N ASP A 275 -14.41 0.61 -8.08
CA ASP A 275 -15.31 1.75 -8.29
C ASP A 275 -15.28 2.23 -9.75
N GLN A 276 -14.10 2.32 -10.36
CA GLN A 276 -13.92 2.66 -11.77
C GLN A 276 -14.51 1.56 -12.67
N ALA A 277 -14.25 0.29 -12.34
CA ALA A 277 -14.83 -0.83 -13.06
C ALA A 277 -16.37 -0.79 -13.04
N LEU A 278 -16.95 -0.49 -11.87
CA LEU A 278 -18.39 -0.35 -11.72
C LEU A 278 -18.95 0.84 -12.53
N ALA A 279 -18.25 1.97 -12.53
CA ALA A 279 -18.62 3.14 -13.33
C ALA A 279 -18.60 2.83 -14.84
N ILE A 280 -17.57 2.11 -15.32
CA ILE A 280 -17.44 1.70 -16.73
C ILE A 280 -18.52 0.69 -17.13
N LEU A 281 -18.89 -0.24 -16.26
CA LEU A 281 -19.97 -1.20 -16.49
C LEU A 281 -21.34 -0.51 -16.47
N GLY A 282 -21.51 0.51 -15.67
CA GLY A 282 -22.75 1.29 -15.58
C GLY A 282 -23.99 0.41 -15.37
N GLU A 283 -25.00 0.57 -16.21
CA GLU A 283 -26.24 -0.22 -16.16
C GLU A 283 -26.06 -1.69 -16.58
N ALA A 284 -24.98 -2.01 -17.30
CA ALA A 284 -24.67 -3.38 -17.71
C ALA A 284 -24.12 -4.25 -16.56
N ALA A 285 -23.80 -3.66 -15.39
CA ALA A 285 -23.38 -4.40 -14.22
C ALA A 285 -24.53 -5.22 -13.63
N THR A 286 -24.28 -6.51 -13.32
CA THR A 286 -25.25 -7.36 -12.62
C THR A 286 -25.42 -6.93 -11.16
N PRO A 287 -26.50 -7.35 -10.46
CA PRO A 287 -26.64 -7.10 -9.02
C PRO A 287 -25.45 -7.60 -8.20
N GLU A 288 -24.89 -8.76 -8.53
CA GLU A 288 -23.75 -9.37 -7.86
C GLU A 288 -22.47 -8.56 -8.11
N GLU A 289 -22.24 -8.10 -9.33
CA GLU A 289 -21.12 -7.21 -9.67
C GLU A 289 -21.23 -5.89 -8.93
N ARG A 290 -22.42 -5.29 -8.84
CA ARG A 290 -22.66 -4.07 -8.08
C ARG A 290 -22.36 -4.26 -6.60
N ALA A 291 -22.82 -5.37 -6.03
CA ALA A 291 -22.59 -5.67 -4.62
C ALA A 291 -21.09 -5.89 -4.34
N ALA A 292 -20.42 -6.70 -5.15
CA ALA A 292 -19.01 -7.03 -4.95
C ALA A 292 -18.07 -5.83 -5.21
N LEU A 293 -18.23 -5.16 -6.36
CA LEU A 293 -17.36 -4.03 -6.74
C LEU A 293 -17.63 -2.78 -5.89
N GLY A 294 -18.88 -2.54 -5.49
CA GLY A 294 -19.28 -1.43 -4.64
C GLY A 294 -18.92 -1.60 -3.16
N ALA A 295 -18.57 -2.81 -2.71
CA ALA A 295 -18.19 -3.06 -1.33
C ALA A 295 -16.80 -2.48 -0.97
N VAL A 296 -15.93 -2.27 -1.96
CA VAL A 296 -14.59 -1.72 -1.75
C VAL A 296 -14.64 -0.20 -1.83
N ARG A 297 -14.29 0.47 -0.74
CA ARG A 297 -14.22 1.93 -0.66
C ARG A 297 -12.79 2.41 -0.89
N TYR A 298 -12.63 3.48 -1.65
CA TYR A 298 -11.35 4.12 -1.93
C TYR A 298 -11.23 5.45 -1.20
N GLN A 299 -10.07 5.69 -0.62
CA GLN A 299 -9.72 6.95 0.05
C GLN A 299 -8.70 7.70 -0.82
N PRO A 300 -8.99 8.93 -1.24
CA PRO A 300 -8.01 9.75 -1.96
C PRO A 300 -6.80 10.07 -1.08
N ASN A 301 -5.61 9.88 -1.62
CA ASN A 301 -4.35 10.26 -0.99
C ASN A 301 -3.58 11.21 -1.90
N ARG A 302 -3.01 12.24 -1.33
CA ARG A 302 -2.15 13.18 -2.04
C ARG A 302 -0.70 12.91 -1.71
N ALA A 303 0.08 12.47 -2.70
CA ALA A 303 1.53 12.36 -2.59
C ALA A 303 2.18 13.65 -3.10
N VAL A 304 3.17 14.14 -2.36
CA VAL A 304 3.95 15.33 -2.73
C VAL A 304 5.42 14.97 -2.65
N LEU A 305 6.13 15.03 -3.78
CA LEU A 305 7.58 14.88 -3.81
C LEU A 305 8.22 16.26 -3.50
N HIS A 306 9.06 16.33 -2.48
CA HIS A 306 9.74 17.55 -2.05
C HIS A 306 11.10 17.25 -1.42
N THR A 307 11.88 18.31 -1.16
CA THR A 307 13.22 18.22 -0.54
C THR A 307 13.27 18.92 0.84
N ASP A 308 12.11 19.25 1.41
CA ASP A 308 12.03 19.92 2.71
C ASP A 308 12.22 18.90 3.84
N ALA A 309 13.39 18.93 4.48
CA ALA A 309 13.72 18.07 5.62
C ALA A 309 13.13 18.56 6.96
N SER A 310 12.51 19.75 7.01
CA SER A 310 11.92 20.28 8.25
C SER A 310 10.70 19.51 8.74
N VAL A 311 10.10 18.69 7.86
CA VAL A 311 8.99 17.77 8.16
C VAL A 311 9.43 16.51 8.91
N LEU A 312 10.72 16.21 8.92
CA LEU A 312 11.27 15.05 9.63
C LEU A 312 11.45 15.35 11.13
N PRO A 313 11.57 14.31 11.98
CA PRO A 313 11.86 14.51 13.40
C PRO A 313 13.08 15.41 13.61
N GLN A 314 13.04 16.26 14.64
CA GLN A 314 14.17 17.16 14.96
C GLN A 314 15.46 16.40 15.28
N ARG A 315 15.31 15.16 15.75
CA ARG A 315 16.42 14.28 16.10
C ARG A 315 16.71 13.31 14.96
N GLU A 316 17.82 13.51 14.26
CA GLU A 316 18.22 12.62 13.15
C GLU A 316 18.25 11.14 13.53
N LYS A 317 18.59 10.80 14.81
CA LYS A 317 18.53 9.42 15.31
C LYS A 317 17.12 8.81 15.32
N ALA A 318 16.08 9.64 15.23
CA ALA A 318 14.71 9.20 15.09
C ALA A 318 14.26 9.08 13.62
N TRP A 319 15.07 9.51 12.66
CA TRP A 319 14.72 9.38 11.25
C TRP A 319 14.58 7.92 10.86
N ALA A 320 13.61 7.65 10.04
CA ALA A 320 13.27 6.32 9.56
C ALA A 320 12.82 6.40 8.11
N ALA A 321 12.75 5.27 7.43
CA ALA A 321 12.22 5.21 6.08
C ALA A 321 10.78 5.78 6.01
N TRP A 322 9.99 5.58 7.08
CA TRP A 322 8.62 6.06 7.20
C TRP A 322 8.48 6.89 8.48
N ASN A 323 8.16 8.17 8.35
CA ASN A 323 8.07 9.11 9.47
C ASN A 323 6.63 9.59 9.61
N TYR A 324 6.00 9.24 10.73
CA TYR A 324 4.63 9.65 11.06
C TYR A 324 4.65 10.92 11.90
N GLU A 325 3.87 11.91 11.49
CA GLU A 325 3.60 13.11 12.25
C GLU A 325 2.12 13.13 12.70
N ALA A 326 1.90 13.19 14.02
CA ALA A 326 0.59 13.38 14.61
C ALA A 326 0.29 14.86 14.80
N GLY A 327 -0.72 15.35 14.11
CA GLY A 327 -1.24 16.70 14.31
C GLY A 327 -0.71 17.72 13.31
N GLY A 328 -1.54 18.05 12.30
CA GLY A 328 -1.37 19.27 11.52
C GLY A 328 -1.78 20.51 12.32
N ALA A 329 -1.33 21.69 11.93
CA ALA A 329 -1.82 22.97 12.42
C ALA A 329 -3.28 23.15 11.97
N GLY A 330 -4.25 22.72 12.78
CA GLY A 330 -5.69 22.83 12.52
C GLY A 330 -6.51 21.90 13.40
N ASP A 331 -7.81 22.16 13.50
CA ASP A 331 -8.76 21.43 14.36
C ASP A 331 -9.05 19.97 13.94
N GLU A 332 -8.55 19.51 12.81
CA GLU A 332 -8.67 18.12 12.38
C GLU A 332 -7.36 17.37 12.53
N PRO A 333 -7.36 16.18 13.16
CA PRO A 333 -6.18 15.34 13.28
C PRO A 333 -5.80 14.82 11.88
N ARG A 334 -4.86 15.50 11.22
CA ARG A 334 -4.31 15.04 9.94
C ARG A 334 -3.17 14.09 10.20
N VAL A 335 -3.26 12.93 9.57
CA VAL A 335 -2.14 11.99 9.48
C VAL A 335 -1.24 12.49 8.35
N CYS A 336 0.00 12.82 8.67
CA CYS A 336 1.01 13.15 7.68
C CYS A 336 2.12 12.10 7.74
N LEU A 337 2.49 11.58 6.57
CA LEU A 337 3.53 10.57 6.41
C LEU A 337 4.62 11.10 5.51
N HIS A 338 5.85 11.04 5.98
CA HIS A 338 7.02 11.48 5.23
C HIS A 338 7.91 10.25 4.95
N TYR A 339 8.11 9.94 3.69
CA TYR A 339 9.03 8.88 3.24
C TYR A 339 10.39 9.49 2.96
N LEU A 340 11.44 8.83 3.49
CA LEU A 340 12.83 9.29 3.35
C LEU A 340 13.61 8.31 2.45
#